data_a0c87d90a1258f2e2bcdb343502e595a
#
_entry.id   a0c87d90a1258f2e2bcdb343502e595a
#
_cell.length_a   1.000
_cell.length_b   1.000
_cell.length_c   1.000
_cell.angle_alpha   90.00
_cell.angle_beta   90.00
_cell.angle_gamma   90.00
#
_symmetry.space_group_name_H-M   'P 1'
#
loop_
_entity.id
_entity.type
_entity.pdbx_description
1 polymer ?
#
loop_
_entity_poly.entity_id
_entity_poly.type
_entity_poly.pdbx_seq_one_letter_code
_entity_poly.pdbx_strand_id
1 'polypeptide(L)' 'MEQQQEQATITLDDNTYVVADLPQGAQYCLGQIQDLQQQVNAARARVDQLAMAEQGFMNALREEIRKGEEAEEE' A
#
# COMPACT_ATOMS: atom_id res chain seq x y z
N MET A 1 -37.62 16.98 -6.53
CA MET A 1 -36.73 16.66 -5.62
C MET A 1 -35.37 16.70 -6.03
N GLU A 2 -34.57 17.35 -5.31
CA GLU A 2 -33.31 17.54 -5.67
C GLU A 2 -32.50 16.52 -5.25
N GLN A 3 -31.67 15.96 -6.08
CA GLN A 3 -30.70 15.09 -5.67
C GLN A 3 -29.58 15.82 -5.26
N GLN A 4 -29.24 15.81 -4.05
CA GLN A 4 -28.04 16.36 -3.60
C GLN A 4 -26.97 15.48 -3.98
N GLN A 5 -26.23 15.82 -5.01
CA GLN A 5 -25.06 15.09 -5.34
C GLN A 5 -23.98 15.56 -4.46
N GLU A 6 -23.41 14.68 -3.73
CA GLU A 6 -22.26 15.00 -2.94
C GLU A 6 -21.13 15.28 -3.87
N GLN A 7 -20.61 16.48 -3.82
CA GLN A 7 -19.49 16.85 -4.62
C GLN A 7 -18.23 16.36 -3.97
N ALA A 8 -17.37 15.75 -4.76
CA ALA A 8 -16.08 15.32 -4.26
C ALA A 8 -15.24 16.54 -3.89
N THR A 9 -14.61 16.47 -2.73
CA THR A 9 -13.76 17.56 -2.27
C THR A 9 -12.41 17.00 -1.84
N ILE A 10 -11.40 17.86 -1.83
CA ILE A 10 -10.09 17.52 -1.28
C ILE A 10 -9.69 18.62 -0.34
N THR A 11 -8.88 18.27 0.64
CA THR A 11 -8.31 19.25 1.57
C THR A 11 -6.81 19.26 1.36
N LEU A 12 -6.27 20.43 1.06
CA LEU A 12 -4.87 20.57 0.82
C LEU A 12 -4.41 21.85 1.50
N ASP A 13 -3.38 21.75 2.31
CA ASP A 13 -2.81 22.90 3.02
C ASP A 13 -3.88 23.68 3.78
N ASP A 14 -4.73 22.90 4.49
CA ASP A 14 -5.80 23.47 5.32
C ASP A 14 -6.93 24.12 4.57
N ASN A 15 -6.96 24.00 3.24
CA ASN A 15 -8.05 24.52 2.44
C ASN A 15 -8.81 23.37 1.78
N THR A 16 -10.11 23.49 1.72
CA THR A 16 -10.94 22.47 1.09
C THR A 16 -11.40 22.98 -0.27
N TYR A 17 -11.22 22.15 -1.29
CA TYR A 17 -11.59 22.52 -2.65
C TYR A 17 -12.57 21.51 -3.21
N VAL A 18 -13.50 21.99 -4.01
CA VAL A 18 -14.38 21.11 -4.77
C VAL A 18 -13.63 20.70 -6.03
N VAL A 19 -13.49 19.39 -6.22
CA VAL A 19 -12.67 18.88 -7.31
C VAL A 19 -13.15 19.39 -8.66
N ALA A 20 -14.46 19.42 -8.87
CA ALA A 20 -15.01 19.85 -10.15
C ALA A 20 -14.68 21.30 -10.48
N ASP A 21 -14.39 22.11 -9.46
CA ASP A 21 -14.07 23.52 -9.66
C ASP A 21 -12.60 23.78 -9.87
N LEU A 22 -11.77 22.75 -9.80
CA LEU A 22 -10.33 22.92 -9.96
C LEU A 22 -9.97 23.07 -11.43
N PRO A 23 -8.88 23.81 -11.72
CA PRO A 23 -8.41 23.89 -13.10
C PRO A 23 -8.07 22.50 -13.63
N GLN A 24 -8.08 22.40 -14.94
CA GLN A 24 -7.90 21.12 -15.59
C GLN A 24 -6.56 20.50 -15.23
N GLY A 25 -5.51 21.31 -15.16
CA GLY A 25 -4.20 20.80 -14.77
C GLY A 25 -4.18 20.23 -13.36
N ALA A 26 -4.93 20.87 -12.44
CA ALA A 26 -5.03 20.38 -11.08
C ALA A 26 -5.80 19.07 -11.02
N GLN A 27 -6.85 18.94 -11.82
CA GLN A 27 -7.61 17.71 -11.87
C GLN A 27 -6.76 16.55 -12.41
N TYR A 28 -5.92 16.85 -13.39
CA TYR A 28 -5.02 15.85 -13.93
C TYR A 28 -4.04 15.39 -12.85
N CYS A 29 -3.46 16.33 -12.10
CA CYS A 29 -2.54 15.98 -11.03
C CYS A 29 -3.20 15.15 -9.96
N LEU A 30 -4.44 15.50 -9.62
CA LEU A 30 -5.17 14.74 -8.62
C LEU A 30 -5.40 13.30 -9.07
N GLY A 31 -5.74 13.12 -10.34
CA GLY A 31 -5.90 11.79 -10.90
C GLY A 31 -4.61 10.99 -10.83
N GLN A 32 -3.48 11.64 -11.12
CA GLN A 32 -2.19 10.98 -11.03
C GLN A 32 -1.86 10.58 -9.60
N ILE A 33 -2.17 11.46 -8.65
CA ILE A 33 -1.93 11.17 -7.24
C ILE A 33 -2.75 9.96 -6.80
N GLN A 34 -4.02 9.90 -7.19
CA GLN A 34 -4.87 8.79 -6.83
C GLN A 34 -4.33 7.47 -7.38
N ASP A 35 -3.90 7.50 -8.63
CA ASP A 35 -3.34 6.32 -9.25
C ASP A 35 -2.05 5.88 -8.55
N LEU A 36 -1.20 6.84 -8.23
CA LEU A 36 0.05 6.52 -7.55
C LEU A 36 -0.20 6.00 -6.14
N GLN A 37 -1.21 6.51 -5.46
CA GLN A 37 -1.55 6.01 -4.14
C GLN A 37 -1.99 4.56 -4.19
N GLN A 38 -2.74 4.19 -5.23
CA GLN A 38 -3.13 2.79 -5.40
C GLN A 38 -1.91 1.92 -5.64
N GLN A 39 -0.97 2.40 -6.43
CA GLN A 39 0.25 1.64 -6.71
C GLN A 39 1.11 1.50 -5.46
N VAL A 40 1.19 2.55 -4.66
CA VAL A 40 1.94 2.50 -3.41
C VAL A 40 1.32 1.49 -2.45
N ASN A 41 -0.01 1.49 -2.35
CA ASN A 41 -0.69 0.55 -1.47
C ASN A 41 -0.47 -0.88 -1.93
N ALA A 42 -0.52 -1.12 -3.24
CA ALA A 42 -0.26 -2.45 -3.78
C ALA A 42 1.19 -2.87 -3.52
N ALA A 43 2.12 -1.92 -3.65
CA ALA A 43 3.53 -2.21 -3.40
C ALA A 43 3.77 -2.54 -1.93
N ARG A 44 3.09 -1.83 -1.03
CA ARG A 44 3.21 -2.12 0.40
C ARG A 44 2.70 -3.51 0.73
N ALA A 45 1.56 -3.89 0.13
CA ALA A 45 1.03 -5.23 0.32
C ALA A 45 2.03 -6.28 -0.19
N ARG A 46 2.70 -5.98 -1.30
CA ARG A 46 3.69 -6.88 -1.85
C ARG A 46 4.90 -7.00 -0.92
N VAL A 47 5.34 -5.88 -0.34
CA VAL A 47 6.43 -5.91 0.62
C VAL A 47 6.05 -6.76 1.82
N ASP A 48 4.81 -6.63 2.30
CA ASP A 48 4.37 -7.43 3.44
C ASP A 48 4.39 -8.91 3.11
N GLN A 49 3.94 -9.28 1.91
CA GLN A 49 3.96 -10.67 1.48
C GLN A 49 5.38 -11.21 1.41
N LEU A 50 6.28 -10.40 0.87
CA LEU A 50 7.68 -10.81 0.76
C LEU A 50 8.32 -10.93 2.14
N ALA A 51 7.99 -10.05 3.05
CA ALA A 51 8.51 -10.11 4.41
C ALA A 51 8.03 -11.37 5.12
N MET A 52 6.77 -11.75 4.91
CA MET A 52 6.25 -12.98 5.49
C MET A 52 6.95 -14.19 4.93
N ALA A 53 7.20 -14.19 3.61
CA ALA A 53 7.91 -15.30 2.98
C ALA A 53 9.33 -15.39 3.52
N GLU A 54 9.99 -14.25 3.68
CA GLU A 54 11.34 -14.22 4.23
C GLU A 54 11.35 -14.80 5.64
N GLN A 55 10.39 -14.39 6.46
CA GLN A 55 10.29 -14.89 7.82
C GLN A 55 10.08 -16.40 7.84
N GLY A 56 9.24 -16.90 6.92
CA GLY A 56 9.00 -18.33 6.81
C GLY A 56 10.27 -19.08 6.49
N PHE A 57 11.08 -18.56 5.56
CA PHE A 57 12.32 -19.22 5.20
C PHE A 57 13.36 -19.12 6.32
N MET A 58 13.36 -18.02 7.08
CA MET A 58 14.24 -17.95 8.24
C MET A 58 13.89 -18.98 9.27
N ASN A 59 12.61 -19.20 9.49
CA ASN A 59 12.18 -20.24 10.42
C ASN A 59 12.57 -21.64 9.90
N ALA A 60 12.42 -21.83 8.60
CA ALA A 60 12.81 -23.11 7.99
C ALA A 60 14.32 -23.34 8.12
N LEU A 61 15.08 -22.28 7.95
CA LEU A 61 16.53 -22.37 8.11
C LEU A 61 16.91 -22.79 9.52
N ARG A 62 16.28 -22.19 10.52
CA ARG A 62 16.55 -22.56 11.91
C ARG A 62 16.23 -24.03 12.14
N GLU A 63 15.14 -24.49 11.56
CA GLU A 63 14.74 -25.87 11.73
C GLU A 63 15.72 -26.82 11.06
N GLU A 64 16.18 -26.48 9.87
CA GLU A 64 17.15 -27.31 9.18
C GLU A 64 18.46 -27.37 9.90
N ILE A 65 18.90 -26.27 10.49
CA ILE A 65 20.11 -26.25 11.28
C ILE A 65 19.95 -27.14 12.49
N ARG A 66 18.79 -27.04 13.17
CA ARG A 66 18.54 -27.85 14.34
C ARG A 66 18.57 -29.35 14.00
N LYS A 67 17.97 -29.72 12.88
CA LYS A 67 17.97 -31.10 12.44
C LYS A 67 19.38 -31.60 12.15
N GLY A 68 20.19 -30.75 11.53
CA GLY A 68 21.56 -31.11 11.26
C GLY A 68 22.37 -31.33 12.54
N GLU A 69 22.14 -30.49 13.54
CA GLU A 69 22.82 -30.64 14.81
C GLU A 69 22.42 -31.91 15.53
N GLU A 70 21.14 -32.23 15.48
CA GLU A 70 20.68 -33.46 16.10
C GLU A 70 21.26 -34.69 15.42
N ALA A 71 21.34 -34.66 14.11
CA ALA A 71 21.93 -35.78 13.38
C ALA A 71 23.41 -35.98 13.74
N GLU A 72 24.11 -34.86 13.94
CA GLU A 72 25.50 -34.99 14.30
C GLU A 72 25.73 -35.52 15.68
N GLU A 73 24.79 -35.31 16.57
CA GLU A 73 24.96 -35.80 17.92
C GLU A 73 24.78 -37.30 18.02
N GLU A 74 24.14 -37.89 17.06
CA GLU A 74 24.03 -39.32 17.07
C GLU A 74 25.24 -39.94 16.46
#